data_3c58bed76044ef7fbab95a71ee35dcae
#
_entry.id   3c58bed76044ef7fbab95a71ee35dcae
#
_cell.length_a   1.000
_cell.length_b   1.000
_cell.length_c   1.000
_cell.angle_alpha   90.00
_cell.angle_beta   90.00
_cell.angle_gamma   90.00
#
_symmetry.space_group_name_H-M   'P 1'
#
loop_
_entity.id
_entity.type
_entity.pdbx_description
1 polymer ?
#
loop_
_entity_poly.entity_id
_entity_poly.type
_entity_poly.pdbx_seq_one_letter_code
_entity_poly.pdbx_strand_id
1 'polypeptide(L)'
;MDNKEKALKCHEEWNGKLETIAKSKVNSREDLAIAYTPGVAEPCKVIAEDKEAAYKYTWKANTVAVVSDGSAVLGLGNIGPYAAMPVMEGKCVLFKEFGNVNAVPICLDTQDTEEIIAAVKNIAPGFGGINLEDISAPRCFEIEERLKEMLDIPVFHDDQHGTAIVVLAGIINSLRLTGKKKEDCKVVVNGAGSAGVAITKLLLTYGFTHVTMCDRLGIIGKDYPNLNWMQQKMTEVTNLEYAQGTLADALKGADIFVGVSAPNIVTAEMVSSMNKDAILFAMANPVPEIMPDVAKAAGARVVGTGRSDFPNQINNVVAFPGIFKGALEGRATQITEEMKLAAAEALAGLVSDEELNDDFIMPEAFDPRVAAVVSEAVKSHI
;
A
#
# COMPACT_ATOMS: atom_id res chain seq x y z
N MET A 1 -11.54 28.65 10.70
CA MET A 1 -10.22 27.96 10.54
C MET A 1 -10.41 26.94 9.42
N ASP A 2 -9.66 27.05 8.37
CA ASP A 2 -9.70 26.05 7.32
C ASP A 2 -8.99 24.74 7.78
N ASN A 3 -9.11 23.65 7.00
CA ASN A 3 -8.53 22.36 7.40
C ASN A 3 -6.99 22.41 7.45
N LYS A 4 -6.35 23.31 6.72
CA LYS A 4 -4.88 23.46 6.70
C LYS A 4 -4.39 24.10 7.99
N GLU A 5 -5.02 25.21 8.38
CA GLU A 5 -4.72 25.92 9.65
C GLU A 5 -4.97 24.98 10.85
N LYS A 6 -6.10 24.24 10.81
CA LYS A 6 -6.42 23.26 11.85
C LYS A 6 -5.36 22.16 11.96
N ALA A 7 -4.92 21.62 10.83
CA ALA A 7 -3.88 20.59 10.79
C ALA A 7 -2.56 21.08 11.41
N LEU A 8 -2.08 22.28 11.03
CA LEU A 8 -0.86 22.86 11.60
C LEU A 8 -0.99 23.04 13.12
N LYS A 9 -2.10 23.61 13.58
CA LYS A 9 -2.34 23.82 15.01
C LYS A 9 -2.36 22.49 15.78
N CYS A 10 -3.05 21.47 15.27
CA CYS A 10 -3.08 20.16 15.92
C CYS A 10 -1.68 19.53 16.00
N HIS A 11 -0.88 19.61 14.93
CA HIS A 11 0.47 19.05 14.96
C HIS A 11 1.39 19.77 15.94
N GLU A 12 1.24 21.10 16.10
CA GLU A 12 1.94 21.88 17.12
C GLU A 12 1.51 21.47 18.54
N GLU A 13 0.20 21.34 18.78
CA GLU A 13 -0.35 20.92 20.09
C GLU A 13 0.06 19.49 20.46
N TRP A 14 0.10 18.56 19.50
CA TRP A 14 0.53 17.17 19.76
C TRP A 14 2.02 17.05 20.04
N ASN A 15 2.83 17.93 19.49
CA ASN A 15 4.30 17.86 19.58
C ASN A 15 4.85 16.47 19.16
N GLY A 16 4.37 15.98 18.02
CA GLY A 16 4.51 14.60 17.55
C GLY A 16 3.27 13.75 17.82
N LYS A 17 2.93 12.86 16.87
CA LYS A 17 1.72 12.00 16.96
C LYS A 17 1.93 10.75 17.80
N LEU A 18 3.17 10.45 18.16
CA LEU A 18 3.56 9.20 18.82
C LEU A 18 4.24 9.48 20.17
N GLU A 19 3.98 8.60 21.11
CA GLU A 19 4.72 8.52 22.37
C GLU A 19 5.05 7.06 22.69
N THR A 20 6.04 6.84 23.53
CA THR A 20 6.40 5.51 24.01
C THR A 20 5.80 5.29 25.39
N ILE A 21 4.99 4.25 25.54
CA ILE A 21 4.36 3.87 26.81
C ILE A 21 5.04 2.62 27.36
N ALA A 22 5.53 2.68 28.61
CA ALA A 22 6.07 1.54 29.30
C ALA A 22 4.96 0.57 29.76
N LYS A 23 5.06 -0.71 29.39
CA LYS A 23 4.16 -1.76 29.88
C LYS A 23 4.51 -2.22 31.29
N SER A 24 5.81 -2.21 31.64
CA SER A 24 6.29 -2.52 32.98
C SER A 24 6.21 -1.28 33.89
N LYS A 25 5.77 -1.48 35.14
CA LYS A 25 5.82 -0.44 36.17
C LYS A 25 7.11 -0.57 36.93
N VAL A 26 7.76 0.53 37.27
CA VAL A 26 8.99 0.58 38.07
C VAL A 26 8.76 1.53 39.22
N ASN A 27 8.10 1.03 40.28
CA ASN A 27 7.71 1.82 41.47
C ASN A 27 8.43 1.37 42.74
N SER A 28 9.22 0.31 42.66
CA SER A 28 9.99 -0.27 43.78
C SER A 28 11.37 -0.72 43.35
N ARG A 29 12.24 -1.00 44.36
CA ARG A 29 13.56 -1.62 44.10
C ARG A 29 13.41 -3.02 43.48
N GLU A 30 12.39 -3.75 43.86
CA GLU A 30 12.10 -5.06 43.31
C GLU A 30 11.70 -4.97 41.85
N ASP A 31 10.79 -4.05 41.48
CA ASP A 31 10.40 -3.81 40.10
C ASP A 31 11.62 -3.42 39.23
N LEU A 32 12.49 -2.56 39.76
CA LEU A 32 13.70 -2.15 39.07
C LEU A 32 14.64 -3.34 38.86
N ALA A 33 14.80 -4.21 39.86
CA ALA A 33 15.65 -5.39 39.78
C ALA A 33 15.14 -6.42 38.76
N ILE A 34 13.82 -6.50 38.57
CA ILE A 34 13.18 -7.36 37.55
C ILE A 34 13.25 -6.73 36.16
N ALA A 35 12.85 -5.46 36.05
CA ALA A 35 12.77 -4.77 34.77
C ALA A 35 14.13 -4.43 34.15
N TYR A 36 15.16 -4.28 34.97
CA TYR A 36 16.51 -3.91 34.53
C TYR A 36 17.57 -4.79 35.20
N THR A 37 18.41 -4.28 36.05
CA THR A 37 19.54 -5.02 36.64
C THR A 37 19.21 -5.54 38.05
N PRO A 38 19.36 -6.84 38.34
CA PRO A 38 20.02 -7.90 37.54
C PRO A 38 19.10 -8.74 36.68
N GLY A 39 17.77 -8.67 36.83
CA GLY A 39 16.80 -9.58 36.25
C GLY A 39 16.80 -9.63 34.72
N VAL A 40 17.11 -8.51 34.06
CA VAL A 40 17.17 -8.42 32.59
C VAL A 40 18.23 -9.36 31.95
N ALA A 41 19.20 -9.83 32.73
CA ALA A 41 20.20 -10.77 32.25
C ALA A 41 19.58 -12.13 31.84
N GLU A 42 18.48 -12.54 32.47
CA GLU A 42 17.88 -13.85 32.17
C GLU A 42 17.26 -13.92 30.79
N PRO A 43 16.36 -13.01 30.36
CA PRO A 43 15.90 -13.02 28.98
C PRO A 43 17.02 -12.81 27.95
N CYS A 44 18.08 -12.03 28.29
CA CYS A 44 19.23 -11.87 27.40
C CYS A 44 19.96 -13.21 27.15
N LYS A 45 20.19 -14.03 28.19
CA LYS A 45 20.80 -15.37 28.05
C LYS A 45 19.96 -16.27 27.13
N VAL A 46 18.64 -16.33 27.37
CA VAL A 46 17.74 -17.16 26.58
C VAL A 46 17.76 -16.73 25.11
N ILE A 47 17.72 -15.44 24.84
CA ILE A 47 17.76 -14.92 23.46
C ILE A 47 19.11 -15.15 22.79
N ALA A 48 20.22 -15.10 23.57
CA ALA A 48 21.55 -15.39 23.05
C ALA A 48 21.71 -16.86 22.61
N GLU A 49 21.00 -17.79 23.26
CA GLU A 49 20.98 -19.21 22.93
C GLU A 49 19.99 -19.51 21.78
N ASP A 50 18.83 -18.83 21.78
CA ASP A 50 17.78 -18.98 20.80
C ASP A 50 17.21 -17.61 20.39
N LYS A 51 17.56 -17.13 19.18
CA LYS A 51 17.09 -15.86 18.64
C LYS A 51 15.57 -15.75 18.53
N GLU A 52 14.87 -16.88 18.37
CA GLU A 52 13.41 -16.91 18.28
C GLU A 52 12.75 -16.47 19.59
N ALA A 53 13.43 -16.66 20.71
CA ALA A 53 12.98 -16.18 22.01
C ALA A 53 12.84 -14.64 22.07
N ALA A 54 13.46 -13.87 21.16
CA ALA A 54 13.29 -12.42 21.07
C ALA A 54 11.82 -12.04 20.83
N TYR A 55 11.06 -12.84 20.09
CA TYR A 55 9.64 -12.60 19.88
C TYR A 55 8.78 -12.82 21.12
N LYS A 56 9.27 -13.60 22.07
CA LYS A 56 8.59 -13.83 23.35
C LYS A 56 8.92 -12.76 24.39
N TYR A 57 10.17 -12.32 24.42
CA TYR A 57 10.68 -11.48 25.51
C TYR A 57 10.90 -10.01 25.15
N THR A 58 10.69 -9.62 23.88
CA THR A 58 10.86 -8.23 23.44
C THR A 58 9.65 -7.71 22.66
N TRP A 59 9.66 -6.45 22.33
CA TRP A 59 8.62 -5.84 21.51
C TRP A 59 8.66 -6.28 20.05
N LYS A 60 9.72 -7.01 19.62
CA LYS A 60 9.90 -7.53 18.26
C LYS A 60 8.65 -8.26 17.75
N ALA A 61 7.94 -8.97 18.62
CA ALA A 61 6.76 -9.74 18.27
C ALA A 61 5.64 -8.91 17.60
N ASN A 62 5.52 -7.63 17.92
CA ASN A 62 4.41 -6.78 17.46
C ASN A 62 4.86 -5.37 17.09
N THR A 63 6.06 -5.22 16.54
CA THR A 63 6.60 -3.90 16.20
C THR A 63 7.19 -3.88 14.80
N VAL A 64 6.78 -2.90 13.99
CA VAL A 64 7.19 -2.68 12.60
C VAL A 64 8.01 -1.40 12.50
N ALA A 65 9.10 -1.41 11.71
CA ALA A 65 9.77 -0.18 11.30
C ALA A 65 9.07 0.37 10.04
N VAL A 66 8.67 1.63 10.08
CA VAL A 66 8.17 2.39 8.91
C VAL A 66 9.33 3.20 8.38
N VAL A 67 9.94 2.73 7.30
CA VAL A 67 11.19 3.27 6.75
C VAL A 67 10.92 4.10 5.50
N SER A 68 11.43 5.32 5.47
CA SER A 68 11.32 6.24 4.33
C SER A 68 12.60 7.03 4.13
N ASP A 69 12.88 7.42 2.88
CA ASP A 69 13.86 8.44 2.52
C ASP A 69 13.20 9.77 2.09
N GLY A 70 11.87 9.81 2.08
CA GLY A 70 11.08 10.98 1.70
C GLY A 70 11.19 11.37 0.24
N SER A 71 11.60 10.44 -0.64
CA SER A 71 11.84 10.75 -2.07
C SER A 71 10.60 10.69 -2.96
N ALA A 72 9.46 10.15 -2.46
CA ALA A 72 8.23 10.01 -3.22
C ALA A 72 6.97 10.22 -2.37
N VAL A 73 6.95 11.26 -1.54
CA VAL A 73 5.82 11.56 -0.66
C VAL A 73 4.61 11.96 -1.48
N LEU A 74 3.49 11.29 -1.26
CA LEU A 74 2.28 11.40 -2.06
C LEU A 74 1.80 12.85 -2.22
N GLY A 75 1.71 13.30 -3.47
CA GLY A 75 1.30 14.65 -3.83
C GLY A 75 2.34 15.76 -3.59
N LEU A 76 3.47 15.47 -2.93
CA LEU A 76 4.54 16.42 -2.63
C LEU A 76 5.86 16.09 -3.34
N GLY A 77 6.05 14.83 -3.76
CA GLY A 77 7.28 14.39 -4.42
C GLY A 77 8.45 14.21 -3.46
N ASN A 78 9.66 14.55 -3.91
CA ASN A 78 10.87 14.45 -3.10
C ASN A 78 10.99 15.66 -2.17
N ILE A 79 10.60 15.47 -0.91
CA ILE A 79 10.68 16.50 0.14
C ILE A 79 11.72 16.18 1.23
N GLY A 80 12.38 15.01 1.11
CA GLY A 80 13.42 14.56 2.04
C GLY A 80 12.90 14.03 3.37
N PRO A 81 13.80 13.45 4.18
CA PRO A 81 13.42 12.68 5.37
C PRO A 81 12.80 13.53 6.49
N TYR A 82 13.27 14.74 6.70
CA TYR A 82 12.73 15.62 7.76
C TYR A 82 11.28 16.01 7.49
N ALA A 83 10.95 16.37 6.25
CA ALA A 83 9.61 16.78 5.88
C ALA A 83 8.65 15.57 5.70
N ALA A 84 9.18 14.36 5.50
CA ALA A 84 8.40 13.13 5.45
C ALA A 84 7.97 12.63 6.86
N MET A 85 8.65 13.04 7.93
CA MET A 85 8.37 12.57 9.29
C MET A 85 6.91 12.67 9.71
N PRO A 86 6.17 13.77 9.48
CA PRO A 86 4.75 13.84 9.85
C PRO A 86 3.87 12.78 9.14
N VAL A 87 4.21 12.40 7.92
CA VAL A 87 3.52 11.34 7.18
C VAL A 87 3.83 9.97 7.79
N MET A 88 5.11 9.71 8.10
CA MET A 88 5.55 8.44 8.71
C MET A 88 4.97 8.25 10.12
N GLU A 89 4.88 9.32 10.93
CA GLU A 89 4.16 9.28 12.20
C GLU A 89 2.67 8.96 11.99
N GLY A 90 2.04 9.58 11.00
CA GLY A 90 0.66 9.27 10.62
C GLY A 90 0.47 7.81 10.28
N LYS A 91 1.38 7.24 9.47
CA LYS A 91 1.38 5.81 9.14
C LYS A 91 1.46 4.93 10.39
N CYS A 92 2.34 5.27 11.34
CA CYS A 92 2.47 4.54 12.59
C CYS A 92 1.20 4.63 13.46
N VAL A 93 0.52 5.78 13.48
CA VAL A 93 -0.80 5.92 14.15
C VAL A 93 -1.81 4.96 13.53
N LEU A 94 -1.90 4.88 12.20
CA LEU A 94 -2.82 3.98 11.52
C LEU A 94 -2.52 2.50 11.79
N PHE A 95 -1.25 2.10 11.85
CA PHE A 95 -0.84 0.76 12.30
C PHE A 95 -1.39 0.44 13.69
N LYS A 96 -1.27 1.40 14.61
CA LYS A 96 -1.71 1.21 15.99
C LYS A 96 -3.22 1.16 16.12
N GLU A 97 -3.92 2.17 15.57
CA GLU A 97 -5.37 2.34 15.73
C GLU A 97 -6.16 1.22 15.04
N PHE A 98 -5.78 0.83 13.82
CA PHE A 98 -6.53 -0.16 13.05
C PHE A 98 -6.01 -1.60 13.23
N GLY A 99 -4.70 -1.80 13.39
CA GLY A 99 -4.09 -3.13 13.47
C GLY A 99 -3.69 -3.57 14.87
N ASN A 100 -3.66 -2.64 15.84
CA ASN A 100 -2.98 -2.82 17.14
C ASN A 100 -1.52 -3.30 16.98
N VAL A 101 -0.86 -2.89 15.91
CA VAL A 101 0.56 -3.11 15.63
C VAL A 101 1.33 -1.87 16.08
N ASN A 102 2.37 -2.05 16.87
CA ASN A 102 3.29 -0.95 17.18
C ASN A 102 4.13 -0.64 15.94
N ALA A 103 4.32 0.64 15.66
CA ALA A 103 5.14 1.05 14.52
C ALA A 103 6.04 2.23 14.93
N VAL A 104 7.25 2.26 14.37
CA VAL A 104 8.26 3.27 14.66
C VAL A 104 8.70 3.90 13.35
N PRO A 105 8.61 5.25 13.20
CA PRO A 105 9.07 5.94 12.00
C PRO A 105 10.60 6.00 11.98
N ILE A 106 11.18 5.61 10.85
CA ILE A 106 12.62 5.65 10.58
C ILE A 106 12.85 6.41 9.28
N CYS A 107 13.11 7.70 9.38
CA CYS A 107 13.43 8.52 8.22
C CYS A 107 14.94 8.57 8.02
N LEU A 108 15.42 8.11 6.86
CA LEU A 108 16.85 8.00 6.54
C LEU A 108 17.30 9.23 5.74
N ASP A 109 18.39 9.86 6.19
CA ASP A 109 18.99 11.00 5.50
C ASP A 109 19.94 10.53 4.37
N THR A 110 19.40 9.67 3.51
CA THR A 110 20.08 9.18 2.31
C THR A 110 19.07 8.69 1.29
N GLN A 111 19.39 8.82 0.01
CA GLN A 111 18.65 8.25 -1.11
C GLN A 111 19.48 7.22 -1.89
N ASP A 112 20.62 6.82 -1.34
CA ASP A 112 21.45 5.76 -1.90
C ASP A 112 20.88 4.38 -1.57
N THR A 113 20.73 3.54 -2.59
CA THR A 113 20.14 2.20 -2.47
C THR A 113 20.92 1.31 -1.50
N GLU A 114 22.26 1.33 -1.56
CA GLU A 114 23.10 0.49 -0.71
C GLU A 114 23.05 0.93 0.75
N GLU A 115 23.05 2.25 0.99
CA GLU A 115 22.97 2.80 2.35
C GLU A 115 21.61 2.51 2.98
N ILE A 116 20.51 2.61 2.22
CA ILE A 116 19.16 2.28 2.70
C ILE A 116 19.08 0.79 3.05
N ILE A 117 19.54 -0.10 2.17
CA ILE A 117 19.56 -1.55 2.42
C ILE A 117 20.39 -1.88 3.65
N ALA A 118 21.59 -1.29 3.77
CA ALA A 118 22.46 -1.51 4.92
C ALA A 118 21.83 -1.02 6.24
N ALA A 119 21.20 0.15 6.23
CA ALA A 119 20.51 0.70 7.41
C ALA A 119 19.36 -0.22 7.84
N VAL A 120 18.47 -0.61 6.93
CA VAL A 120 17.32 -1.48 7.23
C VAL A 120 17.78 -2.84 7.74
N LYS A 121 18.79 -3.46 7.11
CA LYS A 121 19.36 -4.73 7.55
C LYS A 121 19.90 -4.64 8.99
N ASN A 122 20.57 -3.55 9.33
CA ASN A 122 21.20 -3.37 10.64
C ASN A 122 20.19 -3.12 11.76
N ILE A 123 19.03 -2.51 11.49
CA ILE A 123 17.98 -2.29 12.49
C ILE A 123 17.00 -3.47 12.60
N ALA A 124 16.94 -4.36 11.63
CA ALA A 124 15.98 -5.47 11.55
C ALA A 124 15.91 -6.37 12.81
N PRO A 125 17.01 -6.61 13.58
CA PRO A 125 16.92 -7.37 14.82
C PRO A 125 15.91 -6.82 15.83
N GLY A 126 15.65 -5.52 15.84
CA GLY A 126 14.71 -4.87 16.74
C GLY A 126 13.24 -4.94 16.32
N PHE A 127 12.93 -5.44 15.11
CA PHE A 127 11.61 -5.37 14.53
C PHE A 127 11.10 -6.75 14.05
N GLY A 128 9.78 -6.94 14.08
CA GLY A 128 9.12 -8.13 13.53
C GLY A 128 8.76 -8.00 12.06
N GLY A 129 8.83 -6.79 11.49
CA GLY A 129 8.57 -6.51 10.09
C GLY A 129 9.06 -5.13 9.68
N ILE A 130 9.20 -4.92 8.38
CA ILE A 130 9.62 -3.66 7.76
C ILE A 130 8.55 -3.20 6.79
N ASN A 131 8.00 -2.02 7.02
CA ASN A 131 7.19 -1.29 6.05
C ASN A 131 8.06 -0.24 5.37
N LEU A 132 8.30 -0.39 4.08
CA LEU A 132 8.91 0.66 3.25
C LEU A 132 7.82 1.62 2.79
N GLU A 133 8.10 2.92 2.85
CA GLU A 133 7.11 3.97 2.55
C GLU A 133 7.76 5.13 1.81
N ASP A 134 7.06 5.68 0.81
CA ASP A 134 7.46 6.91 0.10
C ASP A 134 8.88 6.88 -0.52
N ILE A 135 9.36 5.70 -0.92
CA ILE A 135 10.64 5.51 -1.63
C ILE A 135 10.38 5.49 -3.14
N SER A 136 11.09 6.34 -3.88
CA SER A 136 10.83 6.52 -5.31
C SER A 136 11.22 5.31 -6.18
N ALA A 137 10.41 5.04 -7.21
CA ALA A 137 10.75 4.11 -8.28
C ALA A 137 11.88 4.68 -9.17
N PRO A 138 12.77 3.84 -9.75
CA PRO A 138 12.77 2.38 -9.66
C PRO A 138 13.50 1.79 -8.44
N ARG A 139 14.14 2.62 -7.58
CA ARG A 139 14.94 2.16 -6.42
C ARG A 139 14.13 1.34 -5.43
N CYS A 140 12.87 1.71 -5.19
CA CYS A 140 11.99 1.00 -4.26
C CYS A 140 11.84 -0.50 -4.60
N PHE A 141 11.83 -0.87 -5.87
CA PHE A 141 11.75 -2.26 -6.30
C PHE A 141 13.00 -3.04 -5.90
N GLU A 142 14.18 -2.50 -6.20
CA GLU A 142 15.46 -3.13 -5.87
C GLU A 142 15.66 -3.25 -4.36
N ILE A 143 15.36 -2.18 -3.62
CA ILE A 143 15.49 -2.15 -2.16
C ILE A 143 14.61 -3.23 -1.55
N GLU A 144 13.35 -3.32 -1.96
CA GLU A 144 12.42 -4.31 -1.42
C GLU A 144 12.84 -5.75 -1.79
N GLU A 145 13.13 -6.02 -3.07
CA GLU A 145 13.55 -7.35 -3.55
C GLU A 145 14.77 -7.86 -2.77
N ARG A 146 15.81 -7.03 -2.65
CA ARG A 146 17.04 -7.40 -1.95
C ARG A 146 16.86 -7.57 -0.43
N LEU A 147 16.05 -6.74 0.20
CA LEU A 147 15.76 -6.89 1.63
C LEU A 147 14.96 -8.16 1.92
N LYS A 148 14.02 -8.54 1.07
CA LYS A 148 13.29 -9.82 1.17
C LYS A 148 14.21 -11.03 1.09
N GLU A 149 15.27 -10.96 0.29
CA GLU A 149 16.28 -12.03 0.21
C GLU A 149 17.21 -12.10 1.42
N MET A 150 17.44 -10.97 2.09
CA MET A 150 18.41 -10.85 3.18
C MET A 150 17.82 -11.05 4.57
N LEU A 151 16.51 -10.83 4.73
CA LEU A 151 15.86 -10.79 6.05
C LEU A 151 14.90 -11.97 6.21
N ASP A 152 14.82 -12.47 7.44
CA ASP A 152 13.88 -13.51 7.88
C ASP A 152 12.57 -12.95 8.48
N ILE A 153 12.32 -11.66 8.27
CA ILE A 153 11.10 -10.95 8.66
C ILE A 153 10.44 -10.32 7.43
N PRO A 154 9.11 -10.14 7.42
CA PRO A 154 8.42 -9.58 6.26
C PRO A 154 8.87 -8.16 5.95
N VAL A 155 9.19 -7.92 4.68
CA VAL A 155 9.44 -6.61 4.08
C VAL A 155 8.35 -6.32 3.07
N PHE A 156 7.72 -5.14 3.18
CA PHE A 156 6.56 -4.80 2.37
C PHE A 156 6.56 -3.30 2.07
N HIS A 157 6.53 -2.95 0.79
CA HIS A 157 6.42 -1.56 0.35
C HIS A 157 4.95 -1.22 0.13
N ASP A 158 4.37 -0.42 1.03
CA ASP A 158 2.92 -0.21 1.04
C ASP A 158 2.40 0.55 -0.19
N ASP A 159 3.14 1.55 -0.70
CA ASP A 159 2.76 2.26 -1.94
C ASP A 159 2.64 1.33 -3.15
N GLN A 160 3.38 0.23 -3.15
CA GLN A 160 3.27 -0.81 -4.15
C GLN A 160 2.10 -1.73 -3.83
N HIS A 161 2.24 -2.50 -2.78
CA HIS A 161 1.42 -3.68 -2.53
C HIS A 161 0.13 -3.37 -1.79
N GLY A 162 0.13 -2.44 -0.81
CA GLY A 162 -1.10 -2.02 -0.14
C GLY A 162 -2.07 -1.38 -1.13
N THR A 163 -1.56 -0.52 -1.99
CA THR A 163 -2.33 0.10 -3.07
C THR A 163 -2.86 -0.94 -4.06
N ALA A 164 -2.03 -1.90 -4.47
CA ALA A 164 -2.47 -2.97 -5.40
C ALA A 164 -3.58 -3.83 -4.80
N ILE A 165 -3.51 -4.18 -3.52
CA ILE A 165 -4.50 -4.99 -2.81
C ILE A 165 -5.86 -4.29 -2.77
N VAL A 166 -5.90 -3.01 -2.40
CA VAL A 166 -7.18 -2.28 -2.31
C VAL A 166 -7.78 -2.00 -3.68
N VAL A 167 -6.96 -1.76 -4.70
CA VAL A 167 -7.42 -1.65 -6.09
C VAL A 167 -8.04 -2.96 -6.55
N LEU A 168 -7.37 -4.09 -6.32
CA LEU A 168 -7.92 -5.40 -6.69
C LEU A 168 -9.22 -5.69 -5.94
N ALA A 169 -9.30 -5.41 -4.64
CA ALA A 169 -10.53 -5.60 -3.86
C ALA A 169 -11.71 -4.80 -4.44
N GLY A 170 -11.50 -3.53 -4.76
CA GLY A 170 -12.51 -2.69 -5.42
C GLY A 170 -12.89 -3.20 -6.80
N ILE A 171 -11.93 -3.70 -7.59
CA ILE A 171 -12.20 -4.30 -8.90
C ILE A 171 -13.03 -5.58 -8.76
N ILE A 172 -12.72 -6.47 -7.81
CA ILE A 172 -13.49 -7.70 -7.55
C ILE A 172 -14.98 -7.36 -7.34
N ASN A 173 -15.28 -6.40 -6.48
CA ASN A 173 -16.66 -5.99 -6.23
C ASN A 173 -17.29 -5.25 -7.42
N SER A 174 -16.53 -4.47 -8.15
CA SER A 174 -17.00 -3.83 -9.39
C SER A 174 -17.35 -4.86 -10.47
N LEU A 175 -16.59 -5.96 -10.59
CA LEU A 175 -16.91 -7.07 -11.48
C LEU A 175 -18.18 -7.79 -11.04
N ARG A 176 -18.37 -8.05 -9.74
CA ARG A 176 -19.62 -8.63 -9.20
C ARG A 176 -20.82 -7.75 -9.56
N LEU A 177 -20.70 -6.44 -9.37
CA LEU A 177 -21.77 -5.48 -9.65
C LEU A 177 -22.11 -5.34 -11.12
N THR A 178 -21.10 -5.36 -12.00
CA THR A 178 -21.29 -5.16 -13.46
C THR A 178 -21.54 -6.46 -14.22
N GLY A 179 -21.29 -7.61 -13.60
CA GLY A 179 -21.35 -8.92 -14.25
C GLY A 179 -20.26 -9.17 -15.29
N LYS A 180 -19.23 -8.33 -15.33
CA LYS A 180 -18.08 -8.50 -16.24
C LYS A 180 -17.17 -9.64 -15.75
N LYS A 181 -16.56 -10.34 -16.71
CA LYS A 181 -15.59 -11.41 -16.43
C LYS A 181 -14.17 -10.86 -16.59
N LYS A 182 -13.31 -11.15 -15.64
CA LYS A 182 -11.91 -10.62 -15.64
C LYS A 182 -11.11 -11.01 -16.89
N GLU A 183 -11.40 -12.21 -17.44
CA GLU A 183 -10.72 -12.74 -18.62
C GLU A 183 -11.05 -11.93 -19.89
N ASP A 184 -12.24 -11.32 -19.94
CA ASP A 184 -12.74 -10.56 -21.08
C ASP A 184 -12.48 -9.05 -20.95
N CYS A 185 -12.08 -8.58 -19.74
CA CYS A 185 -11.91 -7.17 -19.47
C CYS A 185 -10.60 -6.61 -20.03
N LYS A 186 -10.68 -5.49 -20.74
CA LYS A 186 -9.54 -4.65 -21.10
C LYS A 186 -9.27 -3.65 -19.97
N VAL A 187 -8.08 -3.74 -19.39
CA VAL A 187 -7.64 -2.91 -18.27
C VAL A 187 -6.56 -1.95 -18.72
N VAL A 188 -6.71 -0.68 -18.39
CA VAL A 188 -5.72 0.36 -18.61
C VAL A 188 -5.21 0.86 -17.24
N VAL A 189 -3.92 0.71 -16.99
CA VAL A 189 -3.24 1.25 -15.80
C VAL A 189 -2.38 2.42 -16.24
N ASN A 190 -2.70 3.62 -15.77
CA ASN A 190 -1.98 4.84 -16.13
C ASN A 190 -1.12 5.36 -14.98
N GLY A 191 0.18 5.44 -15.21
CA GLY A 191 1.23 5.69 -14.24
C GLY A 191 2.07 4.43 -14.03
N ALA A 192 3.31 4.42 -14.58
CA ALA A 192 4.22 3.28 -14.53
C ALA A 192 5.28 3.43 -13.42
N GLY A 193 4.89 4.02 -12.30
CA GLY A 193 5.67 4.11 -11.07
C GLY A 193 5.47 2.89 -10.16
N SER A 194 5.78 3.06 -8.87
CA SER A 194 5.68 2.00 -7.84
C SER A 194 4.30 1.35 -7.77
N ALA A 195 3.26 2.16 -7.62
CA ALA A 195 1.88 1.68 -7.52
C ALA A 195 1.40 1.01 -8.83
N GLY A 196 1.60 1.67 -9.99
CA GLY A 196 1.10 1.15 -11.26
C GLY A 196 1.72 -0.19 -11.64
N VAL A 197 3.01 -0.38 -11.40
CA VAL A 197 3.69 -1.67 -11.61
C VAL A 197 3.12 -2.75 -10.69
N ALA A 198 2.95 -2.44 -9.41
CA ALA A 198 2.45 -3.42 -8.44
C ALA A 198 0.97 -3.80 -8.70
N ILE A 199 0.12 -2.81 -9.02
CA ILE A 199 -1.26 -3.04 -9.44
C ILE A 199 -1.29 -3.96 -10.65
N THR A 200 -0.51 -3.65 -11.68
CA THR A 200 -0.46 -4.45 -12.90
C THR A 200 -0.04 -5.90 -12.62
N LYS A 201 1.03 -6.10 -11.83
CA LYS A 201 1.49 -7.44 -11.44
C LYS A 201 0.39 -8.21 -10.71
N LEU A 202 -0.28 -7.59 -9.73
CA LEU A 202 -1.32 -8.26 -8.95
C LEU A 202 -2.55 -8.60 -9.79
N LEU A 203 -2.96 -7.72 -10.72
CA LEU A 203 -4.04 -7.98 -11.67
C LEU A 203 -3.73 -9.16 -12.59
N LEU A 204 -2.51 -9.24 -13.13
CA LEU A 204 -2.05 -10.36 -13.95
C LEU A 204 -2.05 -11.67 -13.14
N THR A 205 -1.56 -11.64 -11.89
CA THR A 205 -1.57 -12.79 -10.98
C THR A 205 -3.00 -13.23 -10.64
N TYR A 206 -3.94 -12.28 -10.50
CA TYR A 206 -5.37 -12.59 -10.28
C TYR A 206 -6.05 -13.20 -11.52
N GLY A 207 -5.44 -13.06 -12.71
CA GLY A 207 -5.89 -13.70 -13.95
C GLY A 207 -6.47 -12.75 -15.01
N PHE A 208 -6.24 -11.45 -14.91
CA PHE A 208 -6.48 -10.55 -16.04
C PHE A 208 -5.47 -10.81 -17.15
N THR A 209 -5.91 -10.83 -18.39
CA THR A 209 -5.07 -11.15 -19.56
C THR A 209 -4.84 -9.96 -20.49
N HIS A 210 -5.74 -8.98 -20.49
CA HIS A 210 -5.67 -7.80 -21.36
C HIS A 210 -5.36 -6.54 -20.55
N VAL A 211 -4.11 -6.42 -20.09
CA VAL A 211 -3.65 -5.27 -19.32
C VAL A 211 -2.70 -4.43 -20.16
N THR A 212 -3.00 -3.14 -20.27
CA THR A 212 -2.17 -2.14 -20.95
C THR A 212 -1.71 -1.09 -19.95
N MET A 213 -0.41 -0.87 -19.88
CA MET A 213 0.14 0.22 -19.08
C MET A 213 0.36 1.47 -19.94
N CYS A 214 0.10 2.63 -19.37
CA CYS A 214 0.38 3.93 -19.95
C CYS A 214 1.23 4.78 -19.01
N ASP A 215 2.00 5.71 -19.59
CA ASP A 215 2.70 6.77 -18.87
C ASP A 215 2.62 8.05 -19.71
N ARG A 216 3.36 9.08 -19.37
CA ARG A 216 3.28 10.45 -19.94
C ARG A 216 3.21 10.54 -21.46
N LEU A 217 3.85 9.63 -22.17
CA LEU A 217 3.87 9.60 -23.64
C LEU A 217 2.82 8.65 -24.25
N GLY A 218 1.96 8.04 -23.44
CA GLY A 218 0.93 7.11 -23.89
C GLY A 218 1.21 5.65 -23.55
N ILE A 219 0.82 4.74 -24.44
CA ILE A 219 0.88 3.29 -24.22
C ILE A 219 2.33 2.83 -24.13
N ILE A 220 2.66 2.09 -23.06
CA ILE A 220 3.97 1.48 -22.87
C ILE A 220 4.06 0.20 -23.72
N GLY A 221 5.07 0.17 -24.57
CA GLY A 221 5.44 -0.98 -25.37
C GLY A 221 6.96 -1.04 -25.50
N LYS A 222 7.48 -2.00 -26.27
CA LYS A 222 8.93 -2.21 -26.42
C LYS A 222 9.66 -0.99 -27.02
N ASP A 223 8.94 -0.19 -27.81
CA ASP A 223 9.48 1.01 -28.47
C ASP A 223 9.28 2.31 -27.66
N TYR A 224 8.76 2.20 -26.44
CA TYR A 224 8.55 3.36 -25.57
C TYR A 224 9.92 3.92 -25.13
N PRO A 225 10.15 5.24 -25.24
CA PRO A 225 11.46 5.82 -24.96
C PRO A 225 11.79 5.85 -23.46
N ASN A 226 13.07 5.65 -23.14
CA ASN A 226 13.64 5.82 -21.79
C ASN A 226 12.97 5.00 -20.69
N LEU A 227 12.59 3.76 -20.99
CA LEU A 227 12.08 2.84 -19.98
C LEU A 227 13.17 2.52 -18.94
N ASN A 228 12.82 2.58 -17.68
CA ASN A 228 13.63 2.01 -16.62
C ASN A 228 13.54 0.45 -16.67
N TRP A 229 14.44 -0.22 -15.92
CA TRP A 229 14.56 -1.66 -15.96
C TRP A 229 13.28 -2.41 -15.56
N MET A 230 12.48 -1.85 -14.64
CA MET A 230 11.22 -2.46 -14.25
C MET A 230 10.14 -2.26 -15.32
N GLN A 231 10.05 -1.08 -15.89
CA GLN A 231 9.14 -0.81 -17.01
C GLN A 231 9.48 -1.70 -18.23
N GLN A 232 10.77 -1.96 -18.49
CA GLN A 232 11.20 -2.91 -19.53
C GLN A 232 10.65 -4.32 -19.24
N LYS A 233 10.81 -4.82 -18.02
CA LYS A 233 10.20 -6.11 -17.62
C LYS A 233 8.69 -6.13 -17.83
N MET A 234 7.99 -5.02 -17.52
CA MET A 234 6.53 -4.95 -17.71
C MET A 234 6.10 -5.02 -19.18
N THR A 235 6.92 -4.58 -20.14
CA THR A 235 6.59 -4.73 -21.57
C THR A 235 6.56 -6.18 -22.07
N GLU A 236 7.10 -7.11 -21.29
CA GLU A 236 7.07 -8.53 -21.64
C GLU A 236 5.75 -9.21 -21.28
N VAL A 237 5.00 -8.63 -20.34
CA VAL A 237 3.77 -9.22 -19.77
C VAL A 237 2.52 -8.36 -19.94
N THR A 238 2.66 -7.13 -20.46
CA THR A 238 1.54 -6.21 -20.74
C THR A 238 1.52 -5.83 -22.22
N ASN A 239 0.38 -5.26 -22.66
CA ASN A 239 0.21 -4.81 -24.05
C ASN A 239 0.61 -5.88 -25.08
N LEU A 240 0.17 -7.10 -24.87
CA LEU A 240 0.53 -8.25 -25.73
C LEU A 240 -0.02 -8.14 -27.16
N GLU A 241 -1.00 -7.25 -27.37
CA GLU A 241 -1.58 -6.93 -28.68
C GLU A 241 -0.76 -5.86 -29.45
N TYR A 242 0.32 -5.36 -28.85
CA TYR A 242 1.19 -4.33 -29.42
C TYR A 242 0.46 -3.04 -29.82
N ALA A 243 -0.57 -2.65 -29.03
CA ALA A 243 -1.25 -1.38 -29.22
C ALA A 243 -0.27 -0.19 -29.07
N GLN A 244 -0.49 0.84 -29.85
CA GLN A 244 0.30 2.08 -29.82
C GLN A 244 -0.66 3.28 -29.73
N GLY A 245 -0.15 4.39 -29.24
CA GLY A 245 -0.90 5.63 -29.16
C GLY A 245 -0.88 6.27 -27.77
N THR A 246 -1.80 7.19 -27.59
CA THR A 246 -1.98 7.98 -26.38
C THR A 246 -2.81 7.24 -25.33
N LEU A 247 -2.98 7.83 -24.15
CA LEU A 247 -3.93 7.36 -23.14
C LEU A 247 -5.37 7.31 -23.70
N ALA A 248 -5.76 8.28 -24.53
CA ALA A 248 -7.07 8.30 -25.18
C ALA A 248 -7.28 7.09 -26.10
N ASP A 249 -6.23 6.65 -26.80
CA ASP A 249 -6.29 5.46 -27.64
C ASP A 249 -6.40 4.18 -26.81
N ALA A 250 -5.70 4.10 -25.68
CA ALA A 250 -5.80 2.97 -24.75
C ALA A 250 -7.20 2.82 -24.15
N LEU A 251 -7.87 3.95 -23.85
CA LEU A 251 -9.19 3.95 -23.21
C LEU A 251 -10.33 3.57 -24.16
N LYS A 252 -10.13 3.63 -25.46
CA LYS A 252 -11.17 3.20 -26.43
C LYS A 252 -11.50 1.72 -26.27
N GLY A 253 -12.75 1.45 -25.83
CA GLY A 253 -13.21 0.10 -25.58
C GLY A 253 -12.55 -0.59 -24.40
N ALA A 254 -11.96 0.15 -23.48
CA ALA A 254 -11.50 -0.37 -22.20
C ALA A 254 -12.67 -0.55 -21.23
N ASP A 255 -12.59 -1.54 -20.36
CA ASP A 255 -13.58 -1.84 -19.32
C ASP A 255 -13.21 -1.23 -17.99
N ILE A 256 -11.91 -1.19 -17.67
CA ILE A 256 -11.39 -0.74 -16.39
C ILE A 256 -10.25 0.24 -16.64
N PHE A 257 -10.29 1.37 -15.94
CA PHE A 257 -9.22 2.34 -15.84
C PHE A 257 -8.73 2.44 -14.40
N VAL A 258 -7.43 2.37 -14.20
CA VAL A 258 -6.77 2.65 -12.91
C VAL A 258 -5.72 3.73 -13.13
N GLY A 259 -5.96 4.91 -12.56
CA GLY A 259 -5.05 6.05 -12.61
C GLY A 259 -4.26 6.19 -11.29
N VAL A 260 -2.94 6.21 -11.40
CA VAL A 260 -2.00 6.46 -10.30
C VAL A 260 -0.89 7.40 -10.76
N SER A 261 -1.29 8.52 -11.39
CA SER A 261 -0.36 9.37 -12.15
C SER A 261 -0.51 10.86 -11.83
N ALA A 262 -1.23 11.62 -12.65
CA ALA A 262 -1.30 13.06 -12.55
C ALA A 262 -2.77 13.57 -12.61
N PRO A 263 -3.06 14.73 -11.99
CA PRO A 263 -4.42 15.27 -11.96
C PRO A 263 -4.92 15.69 -13.35
N ASN A 264 -6.24 15.56 -13.56
CA ASN A 264 -6.98 16.11 -14.69
C ASN A 264 -6.49 15.66 -16.08
N ILE A 265 -5.95 14.45 -16.21
CA ILE A 265 -5.45 13.93 -17.49
C ILE A 265 -6.48 13.08 -18.24
N VAL A 266 -7.58 12.69 -17.61
CA VAL A 266 -8.67 11.95 -18.23
C VAL A 266 -9.83 12.90 -18.51
N THR A 267 -10.35 12.90 -19.75
CA THR A 267 -11.46 13.74 -20.16
C THR A 267 -12.78 12.98 -20.22
N ALA A 268 -13.92 13.68 -20.25
CA ALA A 268 -15.23 13.07 -20.41
C ALA A 268 -15.34 12.27 -21.72
N GLU A 269 -14.72 12.75 -22.81
CA GLU A 269 -14.68 12.05 -24.10
C GLU A 269 -13.92 10.73 -24.01
N MET A 270 -12.80 10.69 -23.28
CA MET A 270 -12.07 9.45 -23.03
C MET A 270 -12.95 8.44 -22.29
N VAL A 271 -13.65 8.86 -21.24
CA VAL A 271 -14.57 7.98 -20.49
C VAL A 271 -15.72 7.51 -21.39
N SER A 272 -16.32 8.39 -22.16
CA SER A 272 -17.41 8.03 -23.10
C SER A 272 -16.99 7.05 -24.20
N SER A 273 -15.68 6.94 -24.48
CA SER A 273 -15.12 5.99 -25.44
C SER A 273 -14.90 4.58 -24.88
N MET A 274 -14.99 4.42 -23.55
CA MET A 274 -14.88 3.13 -22.88
C MET A 274 -16.10 2.24 -23.13
N ASN A 275 -15.97 0.99 -22.76
CA ASN A 275 -17.09 0.04 -22.82
C ASN A 275 -18.21 0.44 -21.84
N LYS A 276 -19.44 -0.03 -22.13
CA LYS A 276 -20.58 0.12 -21.23
C LYS A 276 -20.23 -0.42 -19.83
N ASP A 277 -20.78 0.20 -18.80
CA ASP A 277 -20.53 -0.12 -17.39
C ASP A 277 -19.02 -0.05 -17.03
N ALA A 278 -18.35 0.99 -17.50
CA ALA A 278 -16.94 1.23 -17.23
C ALA A 278 -16.65 1.44 -15.74
N ILE A 279 -15.52 0.93 -15.29
CA ILE A 279 -15.01 1.02 -13.92
C ILE A 279 -13.79 1.94 -13.93
N LEU A 280 -13.82 3.03 -13.15
CA LEU A 280 -12.73 3.99 -13.06
C LEU A 280 -12.24 4.18 -11.64
N PHE A 281 -10.97 3.94 -11.41
CA PHE A 281 -10.28 4.30 -10.16
C PHE A 281 -9.25 5.39 -10.45
N ALA A 282 -9.63 6.63 -10.16
CA ALA A 282 -8.80 7.83 -10.37
C ALA A 282 -8.15 8.22 -9.04
N MET A 283 -6.92 7.77 -8.81
CA MET A 283 -6.31 7.76 -7.49
C MET A 283 -5.23 8.83 -7.28
N ALA A 284 -4.96 9.69 -8.26
CA ALA A 284 -4.03 10.81 -8.08
C ALA A 284 -4.50 11.73 -6.94
N ASN A 285 -3.55 12.17 -6.12
CA ASN A 285 -3.80 13.04 -4.97
C ASN A 285 -2.98 14.35 -5.09
N PRO A 286 -3.52 15.50 -4.64
CA PRO A 286 -4.84 15.70 -4.00
C PRO A 286 -6.01 15.81 -5.00
N VAL A 287 -5.73 15.91 -6.28
CA VAL A 287 -6.74 16.01 -7.35
C VAL A 287 -6.66 14.76 -8.21
N PRO A 288 -7.79 14.04 -8.44
CA PRO A 288 -7.79 12.82 -9.24
C PRO A 288 -7.58 13.09 -10.72
N GLU A 289 -7.30 12.04 -11.49
CA GLU A 289 -7.17 12.10 -12.97
C GLU A 289 -8.42 12.63 -13.67
N ILE A 290 -9.58 12.39 -13.06
CA ILE A 290 -10.90 12.95 -13.44
C ILE A 290 -11.77 13.03 -12.20
N MET A 291 -12.57 14.08 -12.08
CA MET A 291 -13.51 14.21 -10.96
C MET A 291 -14.66 13.19 -11.09
N PRO A 292 -15.11 12.57 -9.98
CA PRO A 292 -16.11 11.50 -10.00
C PRO A 292 -17.44 11.88 -10.66
N ASP A 293 -17.92 13.08 -10.44
CA ASP A 293 -19.15 13.61 -11.07
C ASP A 293 -19.04 13.71 -12.58
N VAL A 294 -17.88 14.17 -13.08
CA VAL A 294 -17.57 14.26 -14.50
C VAL A 294 -17.48 12.86 -15.12
N ALA A 295 -16.80 11.91 -14.45
CA ALA A 295 -16.68 10.54 -14.93
C ALA A 295 -18.03 9.82 -15.00
N LYS A 296 -18.89 9.97 -13.98
CA LYS A 296 -20.26 9.42 -13.96
C LYS A 296 -21.13 10.04 -15.05
N ALA A 297 -21.08 11.35 -15.23
CA ALA A 297 -21.82 12.04 -16.29
C ALA A 297 -21.37 11.59 -17.69
N ALA A 298 -20.12 11.17 -17.86
CA ALA A 298 -19.56 10.64 -19.11
C ALA A 298 -19.86 9.16 -19.35
N GLY A 299 -20.54 8.45 -18.43
CA GLY A 299 -21.00 7.08 -18.60
C GLY A 299 -20.25 6.03 -17.78
N ALA A 300 -19.32 6.41 -16.90
CA ALA A 300 -18.74 5.49 -15.95
C ALA A 300 -19.79 5.01 -14.95
N ARG A 301 -19.84 3.70 -14.69
CA ARG A 301 -20.77 3.12 -13.73
C ARG A 301 -20.21 3.16 -12.31
N VAL A 302 -18.98 2.68 -12.14
CA VAL A 302 -18.30 2.67 -10.83
C VAL A 302 -17.14 3.63 -10.89
N VAL A 303 -17.08 4.56 -9.94
CA VAL A 303 -15.96 5.51 -9.81
C VAL A 303 -15.44 5.45 -8.37
N GLY A 304 -14.14 5.20 -8.23
CA GLY A 304 -13.40 5.24 -6.97
C GLY A 304 -12.27 6.26 -7.03
N THR A 305 -11.90 6.80 -5.88
CA THR A 305 -10.77 7.74 -5.73
C THR A 305 -9.98 7.43 -4.45
N GLY A 306 -8.79 7.98 -4.32
CA GLY A 306 -8.02 7.95 -3.06
C GLY A 306 -8.57 8.86 -1.96
N ARG A 307 -9.55 9.72 -2.27
CA ARG A 307 -10.07 10.76 -1.38
C ARG A 307 -11.22 10.24 -0.51
N SER A 308 -11.23 10.64 0.75
CA SER A 308 -12.26 10.27 1.73
C SER A 308 -13.57 11.07 1.63
N ASP A 309 -13.59 12.14 0.82
CA ASP A 309 -14.76 13.00 0.64
C ASP A 309 -15.64 12.58 -0.56
N PHE A 310 -15.32 11.45 -1.20
CA PHE A 310 -16.12 10.82 -2.26
C PHE A 310 -16.46 9.38 -1.91
N PRO A 311 -17.55 8.83 -2.47
CA PRO A 311 -17.85 7.40 -2.40
C PRO A 311 -16.70 6.52 -2.94
N ASN A 312 -16.67 5.25 -2.53
CA ASN A 312 -15.68 4.27 -3.00
C ASN A 312 -14.24 4.74 -2.78
N GLN A 313 -13.91 5.14 -1.56
CA GLN A 313 -12.51 5.45 -1.24
C GLN A 313 -11.63 4.22 -1.41
N ILE A 314 -10.65 4.31 -2.29
CA ILE A 314 -9.61 3.30 -2.51
C ILE A 314 -8.36 3.75 -1.75
N ASN A 315 -8.17 3.21 -0.55
CA ASN A 315 -7.10 3.63 0.35
C ASN A 315 -6.46 2.41 1.03
N ASN A 316 -5.12 2.35 1.01
CA ASN A 316 -4.33 1.27 1.59
C ASN A 316 -4.49 1.10 3.11
N VAL A 317 -5.07 2.08 3.81
CA VAL A 317 -5.38 2.00 5.25
C VAL A 317 -6.25 0.79 5.61
N VAL A 318 -7.09 0.29 4.71
CA VAL A 318 -7.89 -0.92 4.94
C VAL A 318 -7.10 -2.21 4.73
N ALA A 319 -5.87 -2.14 4.23
CA ALA A 319 -5.04 -3.31 3.91
C ALA A 319 -3.87 -3.49 4.88
N PHE A 320 -2.89 -2.55 4.89
CA PHE A 320 -1.60 -2.76 5.53
C PHE A 320 -1.66 -3.06 7.04
N PRO A 321 -2.58 -2.48 7.86
CA PRO A 321 -2.60 -2.80 9.28
C PRO A 321 -2.97 -4.28 9.52
N GLY A 322 -3.95 -4.78 8.78
CA GLY A 322 -4.38 -6.19 8.84
C GLY A 322 -3.33 -7.14 8.30
N ILE A 323 -2.64 -6.77 7.21
CA ILE A 323 -1.57 -7.57 6.60
C ILE A 323 -0.41 -7.77 7.58
N PHE A 324 0.12 -6.69 8.16
CA PHE A 324 1.19 -6.81 9.14
C PHE A 324 0.75 -7.48 10.43
N LYS A 325 -0.49 -7.24 10.89
CA LYS A 325 -1.05 -7.98 12.02
C LYS A 325 -1.03 -9.49 11.76
N GLY A 326 -1.52 -9.93 10.62
CA GLY A 326 -1.54 -11.35 10.24
C GLY A 326 -0.13 -11.92 10.10
N ALA A 327 0.77 -11.22 9.44
CA ALA A 327 2.14 -11.63 9.25
C ALA A 327 2.90 -11.76 10.58
N LEU A 328 2.74 -10.81 11.50
CA LEU A 328 3.38 -10.86 12.82
C LEU A 328 2.80 -11.96 13.71
N GLU A 329 1.48 -12.09 13.80
CA GLU A 329 0.81 -13.12 14.59
C GLU A 329 1.11 -14.54 14.09
N GLY A 330 1.18 -14.72 12.78
CA GLY A 330 1.50 -16.00 12.13
C GLY A 330 2.99 -16.27 11.97
N ARG A 331 3.87 -15.33 12.33
CA ARG A 331 5.34 -15.45 12.21
C ARG A 331 5.79 -15.66 10.77
N ALA A 332 5.11 -15.00 9.82
CA ALA A 332 5.51 -15.03 8.42
C ALA A 332 6.90 -14.42 8.23
N THR A 333 7.72 -15.05 7.41
CA THR A 333 9.00 -14.49 6.98
C THR A 333 8.87 -13.57 5.77
N GLN A 334 7.80 -13.74 5.00
CA GLN A 334 7.48 -12.95 3.82
C GLN A 334 5.98 -12.73 3.70
N ILE A 335 5.56 -11.70 2.98
CA ILE A 335 4.18 -11.49 2.53
C ILE A 335 4.14 -11.89 1.07
N THR A 336 3.56 -13.08 0.80
CA THR A 336 3.55 -13.70 -0.54
C THR A 336 2.48 -13.12 -1.45
N GLU A 337 2.50 -13.46 -2.75
CA GLU A 337 1.43 -13.05 -3.68
C GLU A 337 0.09 -13.68 -3.30
N GLU A 338 0.08 -14.93 -2.83
CA GLU A 338 -1.12 -15.62 -2.35
C GLU A 338 -1.74 -14.90 -1.16
N MET A 339 -0.93 -14.42 -0.20
CA MET A 339 -1.41 -13.62 0.93
C MET A 339 -2.03 -12.30 0.48
N LYS A 340 -1.46 -11.65 -0.54
CA LYS A 340 -1.98 -10.40 -1.11
C LYS A 340 -3.32 -10.62 -1.82
N LEU A 341 -3.43 -11.68 -2.60
CA LEU A 341 -4.68 -12.06 -3.24
C LEU A 341 -5.76 -12.37 -2.21
N ALA A 342 -5.44 -13.20 -1.21
CA ALA A 342 -6.35 -13.55 -0.12
C ALA A 342 -6.82 -12.30 0.66
N ALA A 343 -5.92 -11.34 0.92
CA ALA A 343 -6.27 -10.08 1.56
C ALA A 343 -7.25 -9.24 0.71
N ALA A 344 -7.02 -9.17 -0.61
CA ALA A 344 -7.92 -8.46 -1.52
C ALA A 344 -9.31 -9.11 -1.60
N GLU A 345 -9.37 -10.43 -1.70
CA GLU A 345 -10.63 -11.19 -1.71
C GLU A 345 -11.38 -11.07 -0.38
N ALA A 346 -10.66 -11.11 0.74
CA ALA A 346 -11.23 -10.94 2.08
C ALA A 346 -11.82 -9.54 2.29
N LEU A 347 -11.13 -8.49 1.81
CA LEU A 347 -11.65 -7.12 1.82
C LEU A 347 -12.91 -6.99 0.95
N ALA A 348 -12.89 -7.52 -0.27
CA ALA A 348 -14.04 -7.52 -1.16
C ALA A 348 -15.23 -8.25 -0.54
N GLY A 349 -14.99 -9.38 0.13
CA GLY A 349 -16.00 -10.20 0.78
C GLY A 349 -16.69 -9.56 1.98
N LEU A 350 -16.16 -8.46 2.53
CA LEU A 350 -16.81 -7.69 3.60
C LEU A 350 -18.05 -6.93 3.12
N VAL A 351 -18.13 -6.63 1.83
CA VAL A 351 -19.30 -5.99 1.23
C VAL A 351 -20.27 -7.09 0.79
N SER A 352 -21.41 -7.19 1.46
CA SER A 352 -22.45 -8.16 1.14
C SER A 352 -23.15 -7.84 -0.19
N ASP A 353 -23.88 -8.81 -0.76
CA ASP A 353 -24.61 -8.59 -2.01
C ASP A 353 -25.74 -7.54 -1.86
N GLU A 354 -26.30 -7.42 -0.64
CA GLU A 354 -27.33 -6.43 -0.33
C GLU A 354 -26.78 -5.01 -0.20
N GLU A 355 -25.53 -4.86 0.23
CA GLU A 355 -24.87 -3.56 0.38
C GLU A 355 -24.21 -3.09 -0.92
N LEU A 356 -23.82 -4.02 -1.79
CA LEU A 356 -23.06 -3.75 -3.00
C LEU A 356 -23.86 -2.89 -4.00
N ASN A 357 -23.34 -1.72 -4.31
CA ASN A 357 -23.93 -0.80 -5.28
C ASN A 357 -22.85 0.10 -5.91
N ASP A 358 -23.22 0.95 -6.87
CA ASP A 358 -22.30 1.81 -7.64
C ASP A 358 -21.46 2.77 -6.75
N ASP A 359 -21.95 3.08 -5.54
CA ASP A 359 -21.31 3.98 -4.58
C ASP A 359 -20.77 3.27 -3.32
N PHE A 360 -20.88 1.95 -3.25
CA PHE A 360 -20.37 1.16 -2.13
C PHE A 360 -19.79 -0.18 -2.61
N ILE A 361 -18.51 -0.15 -3.03
CA ILE A 361 -17.74 -1.32 -3.49
C ILE A 361 -16.61 -1.71 -2.53
N MET A 362 -16.34 -0.88 -1.52
CA MET A 362 -15.27 -1.10 -0.54
C MET A 362 -15.81 -0.89 0.87
N PRO A 363 -15.32 -1.65 1.87
CA PRO A 363 -15.63 -1.36 3.26
C PRO A 363 -15.00 -0.01 3.65
N GLU A 364 -15.64 0.67 4.59
CA GLU A 364 -15.09 1.90 5.16
C GLU A 364 -13.86 1.61 6.03
N ALA A 365 -12.92 2.56 6.11
CA ALA A 365 -11.70 2.43 6.91
C ALA A 365 -11.96 2.18 8.40
N PHE A 366 -13.09 2.66 8.91
CA PHE A 366 -13.48 2.52 10.31
C PHE A 366 -14.34 1.26 10.61
N ASP A 367 -14.58 0.41 9.62
CA ASP A 367 -15.24 -0.87 9.86
C ASP A 367 -14.34 -1.78 10.73
N PRO A 368 -14.77 -2.13 11.96
CA PRO A 368 -13.92 -2.87 12.89
C PRO A 368 -13.58 -4.29 12.43
N ARG A 369 -14.26 -4.80 11.41
CA ARG A 369 -14.04 -6.14 10.84
C ARG A 369 -12.80 -6.18 9.93
N VAL A 370 -12.43 -5.05 9.33
CA VAL A 370 -11.42 -4.97 8.26
C VAL A 370 -10.09 -5.59 8.67
N ALA A 371 -9.48 -5.10 9.75
CA ALA A 371 -8.16 -5.60 10.15
C ALA A 371 -8.16 -7.08 10.56
N ALA A 372 -9.26 -7.55 11.17
CA ALA A 372 -9.40 -8.95 11.59
C ALA A 372 -9.50 -9.88 10.38
N VAL A 373 -10.35 -9.53 9.40
CA VAL A 373 -10.57 -10.35 8.20
C VAL A 373 -9.30 -10.42 7.34
N VAL A 374 -8.62 -9.29 7.14
CA VAL A 374 -7.35 -9.25 6.40
C VAL A 374 -6.26 -10.04 7.13
N SER A 375 -6.15 -9.88 8.46
CA SER A 375 -5.19 -10.64 9.28
C SER A 375 -5.41 -12.14 9.17
N GLU A 376 -6.65 -12.61 9.24
CA GLU A 376 -6.97 -14.02 9.12
C GLU A 376 -6.68 -14.58 7.72
N ALA A 377 -7.00 -13.80 6.68
CA ALA A 377 -6.68 -14.16 5.30
C ALA A 377 -5.17 -14.34 5.08
N VAL A 378 -4.35 -13.43 5.64
CA VAL A 378 -2.88 -13.56 5.59
C VAL A 378 -2.42 -14.80 6.34
N LYS A 379 -2.89 -15.02 7.58
CA LYS A 379 -2.48 -16.17 8.40
C LYS A 379 -2.81 -17.52 7.78
N SER A 380 -3.92 -17.61 7.08
CA SER A 380 -4.33 -18.86 6.43
C SER A 380 -3.45 -19.29 5.24
N HIS A 381 -2.50 -18.43 4.84
CA HIS A 381 -1.56 -18.68 3.74
C HIS A 381 -0.07 -18.68 4.18
N ILE A 382 0.19 -18.82 5.48
CA ILE A 382 1.55 -18.94 6.05
C ILE A 382 2.08 -20.37 5.94
#